data_13b3c5086cc8b66f581453fef608cdce
#
_entry.id   13b3c5086cc8b66f581453fef608cdce
#
_cell.length_a   1.000
_cell.length_b   1.000
_cell.length_c   1.000
_cell.angle_alpha   90.00
_cell.angle_beta   90.00
_cell.angle_gamma   90.00
#
_symmetry.space_group_name_H-M   'P 1'
#
loop_
_entity.id
_entity.type
_entity.pdbx_description
1 polymer ?
#
loop_
_entity_poly.entity_id
_entity_poly.type
_entity_poly.pdbx_seq_one_letter_code
_entity_poly.pdbx_strand_id
1 'polypeptide(L)'
;MRANRDLLADAVDAVVRNDNCTGCGVCALVSDRVTMGLSADGFMRPTVAPRGGDDDAAQARTFQASCPGVRLRAPASEGSTHWLFGRVVAAWEGHAVDGSVRRAGSSGGVLTALTAFLVDVGEAAVVTGAAQDASRPKRTVPVTITSREEALAAAGSRYAPVSVPSAWNGGGMVGKPCEVAGLRQFLDATSGEDPILLSFFC
;
A
#
# COMPACT_ATOMS: atom_id res chain seq x y z
N MET A 1 -20.62 -13.79 32.61
CA MET A 1 -20.59 -13.68 31.14
C MET A 1 -19.26 -13.06 30.77
N ARG A 2 -18.36 -13.77 30.06
CA ARG A 2 -17.13 -13.16 29.51
C ARG A 2 -17.59 -12.21 28.40
N ALA A 3 -17.28 -10.93 28.53
CA ALA A 3 -17.49 -9.98 27.45
C ALA A 3 -16.85 -10.58 26.17
N ASN A 4 -17.64 -10.67 25.12
CA ASN A 4 -17.18 -11.24 23.84
C ASN A 4 -16.11 -10.27 23.29
N ARG A 5 -14.82 -10.62 23.42
CA ARG A 5 -13.69 -9.78 23.01
C ARG A 5 -13.77 -9.54 21.51
N ASP A 6 -13.54 -8.31 21.09
CA ASP A 6 -13.34 -7.96 19.67
C ASP A 6 -11.87 -8.15 19.33
N LEU A 7 -11.54 -9.36 18.83
CA LEU A 7 -10.16 -9.77 18.56
C LEU A 7 -9.48 -8.95 17.49
N LEU A 8 -10.21 -8.52 16.45
CA LEU A 8 -9.68 -7.67 15.42
C LEU A 8 -9.37 -6.26 15.97
N ALA A 9 -10.31 -5.67 16.69
CA ALA A 9 -10.11 -4.36 17.30
C ALA A 9 -8.94 -4.38 18.29
N ASP A 10 -8.87 -5.38 19.18
CA ASP A 10 -7.78 -5.55 20.13
C ASP A 10 -6.41 -5.68 19.42
N ALA A 11 -6.34 -6.42 18.31
CA ALA A 11 -5.10 -6.60 17.55
C ALA A 11 -4.66 -5.31 16.85
N VAL A 12 -5.59 -4.60 16.22
CA VAL A 12 -5.33 -3.30 15.57
C VAL A 12 -4.88 -2.27 16.60
N ASP A 13 -5.61 -2.16 17.69
CA ASP A 13 -5.31 -1.26 18.80
C ASP A 13 -3.92 -1.51 19.41
N ALA A 14 -3.53 -2.76 19.55
CA ALA A 14 -2.21 -3.11 20.07
C ALA A 14 -1.09 -2.53 19.20
N VAL A 15 -1.22 -2.60 17.85
CA VAL A 15 -0.22 -2.04 16.92
C VAL A 15 -0.18 -0.52 17.01
N VAL A 16 -1.34 0.14 17.13
CA VAL A 16 -1.42 1.60 17.24
C VAL A 16 -0.82 2.09 18.55
N ARG A 17 -1.21 1.47 19.69
CA ARG A 17 -0.72 1.87 21.03
C ARG A 17 0.77 1.64 21.25
N ASN A 18 1.38 0.70 20.52
CA ASN A 18 2.81 0.44 20.58
C ASN A 18 3.62 1.24 19.53
N ASP A 19 3.02 2.24 18.91
CA ASP A 19 3.63 3.10 17.88
C ASP A 19 4.20 2.37 16.66
N ASN A 20 3.75 1.12 16.43
CA ASN A 20 4.18 0.30 15.28
C ASN A 20 3.30 0.51 14.03
N CYS A 21 2.24 1.31 14.13
CA CYS A 21 1.34 1.57 13.01
C CYS A 21 1.99 2.55 12.02
N THR A 22 2.32 2.06 10.83
CA THR A 22 2.86 2.87 9.73
C THR A 22 1.81 3.66 8.95
N GLY A 23 0.51 3.42 9.21
CA GLY A 23 -0.58 4.03 8.45
C GLY A 23 -0.74 3.50 7.03
N CYS A 24 -0.22 2.30 6.74
CA CYS A 24 -0.23 1.73 5.38
C CYS A 24 -1.63 1.41 4.84
N GLY A 25 -2.60 1.10 5.71
CA GLY A 25 -3.99 0.86 5.31
C GLY A 25 -4.32 -0.57 4.88
N VAL A 26 -3.39 -1.51 4.95
CA VAL A 26 -3.65 -2.93 4.62
C VAL A 26 -4.74 -3.55 5.49
N CYS A 27 -4.86 -3.10 6.74
CA CYS A 27 -5.92 -3.57 7.65
C CYS A 27 -7.34 -3.30 7.13
N ALA A 28 -7.53 -2.28 6.28
CA ALA A 28 -8.83 -2.01 5.65
C ALA A 28 -9.22 -3.06 4.59
N LEU A 29 -8.25 -3.84 4.06
CA LEU A 29 -8.52 -4.98 3.18
C LEU A 29 -8.95 -6.23 3.95
N VAL A 30 -8.62 -6.30 5.24
CA VAL A 30 -8.95 -7.45 6.08
C VAL A 30 -10.44 -7.47 6.44
N SER A 31 -11.02 -6.28 6.65
CA SER A 31 -12.42 -6.15 7.08
C SER A 31 -12.97 -4.78 6.70
N ASP A 32 -14.19 -4.72 6.22
CA ASP A 32 -14.98 -3.52 5.97
C ASP A 32 -15.26 -2.69 7.24
N ARG A 33 -15.08 -3.30 8.42
CA ARG A 33 -15.13 -2.62 9.72
C ARG A 33 -13.95 -1.66 9.93
N VAL A 34 -12.86 -1.83 9.18
CA VAL A 34 -11.65 -1.00 9.35
C VAL A 34 -11.66 0.13 8.35
N THR A 35 -11.66 1.35 8.85
CA THR A 35 -11.54 2.56 8.02
C THR A 35 -10.27 3.32 8.36
N MET A 36 -9.62 3.88 7.35
CA MET A 36 -8.41 4.70 7.52
C MET A 36 -8.78 6.18 7.58
N GLY A 37 -8.30 6.86 8.60
CA GLY A 37 -8.52 8.29 8.78
C GLY A 37 -7.25 9.03 9.18
N LEU A 38 -7.21 10.35 8.95
CA LEU A 38 -6.13 11.19 9.45
C LEU A 38 -6.39 11.52 10.92
N SER A 39 -5.45 11.13 11.79
CA SER A 39 -5.49 11.48 13.20
C SER A 39 -5.19 12.97 13.45
N ALA A 40 -5.46 13.46 14.65
CA ALA A 40 -5.12 14.82 15.06
C ALA A 40 -3.61 15.10 14.96
N ASP A 41 -2.77 14.08 15.14
CA ASP A 41 -1.32 14.16 15.04
C ASP A 41 -0.82 14.13 13.58
N GLY A 42 -1.72 14.07 12.60
CA GLY A 42 -1.37 14.12 11.18
C GLY A 42 -0.94 12.79 10.57
N PHE A 43 -1.23 11.65 11.20
CA PHE A 43 -0.93 10.31 10.67
C PHE A 43 -2.18 9.58 10.21
N MET A 44 -2.05 8.75 9.18
CA MET A 44 -3.12 7.81 8.85
C MET A 44 -3.22 6.76 9.95
N ARG A 45 -4.44 6.57 10.49
CA ARG A 45 -4.70 5.59 11.55
C ARG A 45 -5.98 4.81 11.26
N PRO A 46 -6.01 3.52 11.59
CA PRO A 46 -7.22 2.71 11.47
C PRO A 46 -8.20 3.01 12.61
N THR A 47 -9.47 2.99 12.27
CA THR A 47 -10.58 2.92 13.22
C THR A 47 -11.35 1.65 12.94
N VAL A 48 -11.66 0.87 13.97
CA VAL A 48 -12.43 -0.38 13.84
C VAL A 48 -13.85 -0.16 14.35
N ALA A 49 -14.83 -0.32 13.48
CA ALA A 49 -16.24 -0.27 13.88
C ALA A 49 -16.59 -1.45 14.81
N PRO A 50 -17.58 -1.30 15.71
CA PRO A 50 -18.01 -2.37 16.61
C PRO A 50 -18.35 -3.66 15.87
N ARG A 51 -18.14 -4.78 16.52
CA ARG A 51 -18.38 -6.12 15.97
C ARG A 51 -19.84 -6.32 15.56
N GLY A 52 -20.05 -6.78 14.33
CA GLY A 52 -21.36 -7.08 13.80
C GLY A 52 -21.56 -8.53 13.30
N GLY A 53 -20.56 -9.44 13.43
CA GLY A 53 -20.60 -10.78 12.87
C GLY A 53 -19.64 -11.77 13.52
N ASP A 54 -19.64 -13.00 13.02
CA ASP A 54 -19.00 -14.15 13.68
C ASP A 54 -17.53 -14.44 13.28
N ASP A 55 -16.98 -13.75 12.26
CA ASP A 55 -15.66 -14.11 11.71
C ASP A 55 -14.48 -13.27 12.26
N ASP A 56 -14.64 -12.70 13.43
CA ASP A 56 -13.67 -11.84 14.09
C ASP A 56 -12.30 -12.51 14.31
N ALA A 57 -12.29 -13.80 14.64
CA ALA A 57 -11.05 -14.54 14.86
C ALA A 57 -10.27 -14.79 13.56
N ALA A 58 -10.94 -15.03 12.43
CA ALA A 58 -10.29 -15.17 11.15
C ALA A 58 -9.74 -13.83 10.66
N GLN A 59 -10.52 -12.76 10.78
CA GLN A 59 -10.07 -11.41 10.46
C GLN A 59 -8.85 -10.99 11.32
N ALA A 60 -8.86 -11.27 12.62
CA ALA A 60 -7.72 -11.00 13.50
C ALA A 60 -6.47 -11.78 13.08
N ARG A 61 -6.61 -13.06 12.67
CA ARG A 61 -5.48 -13.87 12.15
C ARG A 61 -4.95 -13.29 10.84
N THR A 62 -5.82 -12.94 9.89
CA THR A 62 -5.43 -12.33 8.62
C THR A 62 -4.72 -10.99 8.87
N PHE A 63 -5.25 -10.16 9.76
CA PHE A 63 -4.57 -8.92 10.17
C PHE A 63 -3.17 -9.18 10.72
N GLN A 64 -3.02 -10.09 11.66
CA GLN A 64 -1.72 -10.45 12.25
C GLN A 64 -0.73 -11.01 11.22
N ALA A 65 -1.24 -11.70 10.19
CA ALA A 65 -0.42 -12.19 9.10
C ALA A 65 0.02 -11.09 8.13
N SER A 66 -0.79 -10.06 7.93
CA SER A 66 -0.63 -9.05 6.90
C SER A 66 0.01 -7.75 7.39
N CYS A 67 -0.19 -7.39 8.65
CA CYS A 67 0.23 -6.08 9.17
C CYS A 67 1.74 -5.96 9.31
N PRO A 68 2.41 -5.03 8.61
CA PRO A 68 3.84 -4.80 8.75
C PRO A 68 4.28 -4.34 10.14
N GLY A 69 3.38 -3.73 10.91
CA GLY A 69 3.62 -3.35 12.30
C GLY A 69 3.62 -4.51 13.29
N VAL A 70 3.08 -5.68 12.88
CA VAL A 70 3.17 -6.93 13.64
C VAL A 70 4.43 -7.69 13.24
N ARG A 71 4.67 -7.84 11.94
CA ARG A 71 5.83 -8.54 11.41
C ARG A 71 6.08 -8.17 9.95
N LEU A 72 7.34 -8.29 9.54
CA LEU A 72 7.74 -8.27 8.14
C LEU A 72 8.38 -9.62 7.79
N ARG A 73 8.01 -10.15 6.62
CA ARG A 73 8.64 -11.34 6.04
C ARG A 73 9.22 -10.98 4.69
N ALA A 74 10.50 -11.27 4.49
CA ALA A 74 11.09 -11.25 3.17
C ALA A 74 10.49 -12.40 2.35
N PRO A 75 10.05 -12.15 1.09
CA PRO A 75 9.62 -13.24 0.21
C PRO A 75 10.79 -14.21 -0.03
N ALA A 76 10.47 -15.47 -0.23
CA ALA A 76 11.42 -16.41 -0.80
C ALA A 76 11.63 -15.98 -2.26
N SER A 77 12.80 -15.47 -2.59
CA SER A 77 13.12 -15.02 -3.95
C SER A 77 14.52 -15.50 -4.34
N GLU A 78 14.73 -15.67 -5.64
CA GLU A 78 16.05 -15.82 -6.22
C GLU A 78 16.84 -14.52 -6.07
N GLY A 79 18.15 -14.59 -6.17
CA GLY A 79 19.04 -13.44 -6.08
C GLY A 79 20.07 -13.53 -4.95
N SER A 80 21.03 -12.62 -4.97
CA SER A 80 22.06 -12.49 -3.95
C SER A 80 21.55 -11.70 -2.75
N THR A 81 22.01 -12.06 -1.55
CA THR A 81 21.70 -11.27 -0.34
C THR A 81 22.76 -10.19 -0.16
N HIS A 82 22.36 -8.94 -0.32
CA HIS A 82 23.20 -7.79 0.00
C HIS A 82 23.06 -7.44 1.47
N TRP A 83 24.18 -7.13 2.14
CA TRP A 83 24.20 -6.91 3.60
C TRP A 83 23.31 -5.75 4.07
N LEU A 84 23.10 -4.73 3.23
CA LEU A 84 22.28 -3.56 3.56
C LEU A 84 20.86 -3.65 2.95
N PHE A 85 20.77 -4.08 1.68
CA PHE A 85 19.49 -4.04 0.94
C PHE A 85 18.72 -5.37 1.01
N GLY A 86 19.26 -6.40 1.64
CA GLY A 86 18.64 -7.71 1.65
C GLY A 86 18.79 -8.41 0.30
N ARG A 87 17.74 -9.06 -0.17
CA ARG A 87 17.77 -9.77 -1.44
C ARG A 87 17.70 -8.81 -2.62
N VAL A 88 18.67 -8.93 -3.53
CA VAL A 88 18.76 -8.15 -4.77
C VAL A 88 18.81 -9.12 -5.94
N VAL A 89 17.83 -9.04 -6.83
CA VAL A 89 17.82 -9.82 -8.09
C VAL A 89 18.66 -9.09 -9.13
N ALA A 90 18.38 -7.80 -9.34
CA ALA A 90 19.15 -6.94 -10.24
C ALA A 90 19.01 -5.47 -9.82
N ALA A 91 19.92 -4.63 -10.28
CA ALA A 91 19.87 -3.18 -10.06
C ALA A 91 20.16 -2.48 -11.39
N TRP A 92 19.41 -1.43 -11.69
CA TRP A 92 19.57 -0.61 -12.90
C TRP A 92 19.54 0.86 -12.53
N GLU A 93 20.20 1.66 -13.32
CA GLU A 93 20.05 3.11 -13.33
C GLU A 93 19.27 3.50 -14.60
N GLY A 94 18.31 4.42 -14.46
CA GLY A 94 17.49 4.81 -15.61
C GLY A 94 16.61 6.03 -15.35
N HIS A 95 15.99 6.50 -16.43
CA HIS A 95 15.01 7.58 -16.40
C HIS A 95 13.99 7.39 -17.52
N ALA A 96 12.86 8.07 -17.44
CA ALA A 96 11.86 8.08 -18.51
C ALA A 96 12.46 8.70 -19.79
N VAL A 97 12.32 7.99 -20.91
CA VAL A 97 12.74 8.47 -22.23
C VAL A 97 11.88 9.66 -22.67
N ASP A 98 10.57 9.59 -22.41
CA ASP A 98 9.64 10.68 -22.66
C ASP A 98 9.96 11.89 -21.78
N GLY A 99 10.29 13.02 -22.42
CA GLY A 99 10.65 14.24 -21.73
C GLY A 99 9.52 14.87 -20.92
N SER A 100 8.24 14.62 -21.25
CA SER A 100 7.09 15.07 -20.49
C SER A 100 6.96 14.29 -19.19
N VAL A 101 7.09 12.98 -19.24
CA VAL A 101 7.08 12.09 -18.06
C VAL A 101 8.25 12.42 -17.14
N ARG A 102 9.45 12.61 -17.70
CA ARG A 102 10.64 12.93 -16.93
C ARG A 102 10.55 14.28 -16.20
N ARG A 103 9.88 15.29 -16.82
CA ARG A 103 9.65 16.60 -16.18
C ARG A 103 8.55 16.57 -15.14
N ALA A 104 7.50 15.79 -15.36
CA ALA A 104 6.38 15.68 -14.42
C ALA A 104 6.73 14.83 -13.20
N GLY A 105 7.53 13.79 -13.39
CA GLY A 105 7.91 12.84 -12.35
C GLY A 105 9.12 13.28 -11.54
N SER A 106 9.22 12.75 -10.32
CA SER A 106 10.44 12.81 -9.51
C SER A 106 11.39 11.66 -9.90
N SER A 107 12.66 11.78 -9.53
CA SER A 107 13.68 10.72 -9.75
C SER A 107 13.65 10.17 -11.18
N GLY A 108 13.69 11.07 -12.15
CA GLY A 108 13.71 10.73 -13.56
C GLY A 108 12.38 10.21 -14.13
N GLY A 109 11.28 10.23 -13.37
CA GLY A 109 9.96 9.83 -13.82
C GLY A 109 9.78 8.32 -13.99
N VAL A 110 10.65 7.47 -13.41
CA VAL A 110 10.66 6.02 -13.63
C VAL A 110 9.35 5.38 -13.20
N LEU A 111 8.84 5.68 -12.00
CA LEU A 111 7.58 5.10 -11.52
C LEU A 111 6.39 5.48 -12.40
N THR A 112 6.31 6.75 -12.82
CA THR A 112 5.26 7.21 -13.74
C THR A 112 5.36 6.50 -15.09
N ALA A 113 6.57 6.34 -15.64
CA ALA A 113 6.79 5.63 -16.90
C ALA A 113 6.41 4.16 -16.79
N LEU A 114 6.81 3.47 -15.71
CA LEU A 114 6.44 2.08 -15.48
C LEU A 114 4.93 1.91 -15.29
N THR A 115 4.29 2.80 -14.52
CA THR A 115 2.82 2.75 -14.33
C THR A 115 2.09 2.93 -15.66
N ALA A 116 2.49 3.93 -16.46
CA ALA A 116 1.92 4.15 -17.79
C ALA A 116 2.15 2.93 -18.70
N PHE A 117 3.35 2.37 -18.71
CA PHE A 117 3.66 1.18 -19.48
C PHE A 117 2.77 -0.01 -19.09
N LEU A 118 2.62 -0.30 -17.81
CA LEU A 118 1.82 -1.44 -17.35
C LEU A 118 0.37 -1.37 -17.83
N VAL A 119 -0.24 -0.19 -17.80
CA VAL A 119 -1.62 -0.02 -18.29
C VAL A 119 -1.70 0.00 -19.81
N ASP A 120 -0.73 0.60 -20.49
CA ASP A 120 -0.70 0.70 -21.96
C ASP A 120 -0.53 -0.68 -22.63
N VAL A 121 0.28 -1.57 -22.05
CA VAL A 121 0.50 -2.92 -22.59
C VAL A 121 -0.47 -3.97 -22.06
N GLY A 122 -1.33 -3.59 -21.13
CA GLY A 122 -2.33 -4.49 -20.53
C GLY A 122 -1.77 -5.49 -19.51
N GLU A 123 -0.53 -5.32 -19.02
CA GLU A 123 0.06 -6.13 -17.93
C GLU A 123 -0.66 -5.88 -16.60
N ALA A 124 -1.24 -4.69 -16.43
CA ALA A 124 -2.16 -4.38 -15.36
C ALA A 124 -3.32 -3.55 -15.90
N ALA A 125 -4.53 -4.09 -15.87
CA ALA A 125 -5.72 -3.33 -16.30
C ALA A 125 -5.95 -2.09 -15.44
N VAL A 126 -5.47 -2.12 -14.21
CA VAL A 126 -5.58 -1.04 -13.22
C VAL A 126 -4.34 -1.01 -12.33
N VAL A 127 -3.88 0.19 -11.99
CA VAL A 127 -2.83 0.40 -10.98
C VAL A 127 -3.36 1.36 -9.92
N THR A 128 -3.31 0.96 -8.65
CA THR A 128 -3.65 1.85 -7.53
C THR A 128 -2.41 2.63 -7.12
N GLY A 129 -2.53 3.94 -7.07
CA GLY A 129 -1.45 4.85 -6.66
C GLY A 129 -1.94 5.96 -5.75
N ALA A 130 -1.20 7.05 -5.68
CA ALA A 130 -1.55 8.22 -4.88
C ALA A 130 -1.43 9.50 -5.71
N ALA A 131 -2.38 10.42 -5.54
CA ALA A 131 -2.36 11.72 -6.18
C ALA A 131 -2.84 12.83 -5.23
N GLN A 132 -2.74 14.06 -5.71
CA GLN A 132 -3.30 15.21 -5.03
C GLN A 132 -4.83 15.15 -5.04
N ASP A 133 -5.47 15.42 -3.89
CA ASP A 133 -6.91 15.63 -3.84
C ASP A 133 -7.26 16.94 -4.56
N ALA A 134 -8.07 16.85 -5.62
CA ALA A 134 -8.44 18.01 -6.44
C ALA A 134 -9.21 19.08 -5.65
N SER A 135 -10.00 18.68 -4.66
CA SER A 135 -10.78 19.58 -3.81
C SER A 135 -9.98 20.13 -2.61
N ARG A 136 -8.95 19.43 -2.20
CA ARG A 136 -8.11 19.76 -1.03
C ARG A 136 -6.62 19.56 -1.36
N PRO A 137 -5.98 20.49 -2.06
CA PRO A 137 -4.62 20.31 -2.61
C PRO A 137 -3.53 19.96 -1.60
N LYS A 138 -3.74 20.23 -0.31
CA LYS A 138 -2.84 19.82 0.77
C LYS A 138 -2.98 18.34 1.17
N ARG A 139 -4.00 17.64 0.64
CA ARG A 139 -4.25 16.22 0.90
C ARG A 139 -3.72 15.37 -0.23
N THR A 140 -3.31 14.16 0.13
CA THR A 140 -3.02 13.08 -0.79
C THR A 140 -4.09 12.01 -0.62
N VAL A 141 -4.58 11.49 -1.73
CA VAL A 141 -5.61 10.46 -1.77
C VAL A 141 -5.15 9.29 -2.63
N PRO A 142 -5.62 8.07 -2.36
CA PRO A 142 -5.47 6.98 -3.29
C PRO A 142 -6.22 7.28 -4.59
N VAL A 143 -5.65 6.83 -5.70
CA VAL A 143 -6.27 6.95 -7.04
C VAL A 143 -6.14 5.65 -7.80
N THR A 144 -7.10 5.42 -8.68
CA THR A 144 -7.08 4.33 -9.66
C THR A 144 -6.55 4.89 -10.97
N ILE A 145 -5.59 4.21 -11.58
CA ILE A 145 -4.91 4.58 -12.81
C ILE A 145 -5.19 3.49 -13.84
N THR A 146 -5.84 3.86 -14.93
CA THR A 146 -6.23 2.97 -16.04
C THR A 146 -5.71 3.46 -17.39
N SER A 147 -5.08 4.62 -17.41
CA SER A 147 -4.52 5.22 -18.61
C SER A 147 -3.18 5.92 -18.34
N ARG A 148 -2.45 6.18 -19.44
CA ARG A 148 -1.23 6.97 -19.41
C ARG A 148 -1.46 8.39 -18.90
N GLU A 149 -2.59 9.01 -19.27
CA GLU A 149 -2.97 10.36 -18.85
C GLU A 149 -3.16 10.42 -17.34
N GLU A 150 -3.83 9.42 -16.76
CA GLU A 150 -4.02 9.31 -15.32
C GLU A 150 -2.70 9.06 -14.58
N ALA A 151 -1.79 8.26 -15.15
CA ALA A 151 -0.45 8.07 -14.62
C ALA A 151 0.35 9.38 -14.59
N LEU A 152 0.25 10.19 -15.64
CA LEU A 152 0.87 11.52 -15.70
C LEU A 152 0.22 12.50 -14.72
N ALA A 153 -1.11 12.47 -14.56
CA ALA A 153 -1.83 13.32 -13.60
C ALA A 153 -1.45 12.98 -12.15
N ALA A 154 -1.09 11.74 -11.86
CA ALA A 154 -0.62 11.28 -10.55
C ALA A 154 0.90 11.51 -10.34
N ALA A 155 1.63 12.02 -11.34
CA ALA A 155 3.08 12.18 -11.27
C ALA A 155 3.53 13.20 -10.20
N GLY A 156 4.75 13.04 -9.74
CA GLY A 156 5.39 13.91 -8.76
C GLY A 156 5.38 13.36 -7.34
N SER A 157 6.30 13.85 -6.51
CA SER A 157 6.41 13.43 -5.11
C SER A 157 5.37 14.11 -4.23
N ARG A 158 4.72 13.32 -3.38
CA ARG A 158 3.75 13.78 -2.41
C ARG A 158 4.20 13.41 -1.00
N TYR A 159 4.58 14.40 -0.21
CA TYR A 159 5.01 14.24 1.18
C TYR A 159 3.85 14.48 2.14
N ALA A 160 2.81 13.66 2.01
CA ALA A 160 1.62 13.75 2.84
C ALA A 160 1.08 12.34 3.16
N PRO A 161 0.43 12.16 4.33
CA PRO A 161 -0.11 10.88 4.74
C PRO A 161 -1.18 10.37 3.75
N VAL A 162 -1.03 9.12 3.35
CA VAL A 162 -1.97 8.38 2.50
C VAL A 162 -1.88 6.90 2.81
N SER A 163 -2.97 6.18 2.58
CA SER A 163 -3.07 4.72 2.72
C SER A 163 -3.52 4.14 1.39
N VAL A 164 -2.59 3.88 0.48
CA VAL A 164 -2.90 3.40 -0.88
C VAL A 164 -3.63 2.06 -0.86
N PRO A 165 -3.20 1.04 -0.09
CA PRO A 165 -3.89 -0.24 -0.01
C PRO A 165 -5.36 -0.15 0.40
N SER A 166 -5.77 0.86 1.17
CA SER A 166 -7.18 0.99 1.59
C SER A 166 -8.17 1.19 0.43
N ALA A 167 -7.68 1.55 -0.75
CA ALA A 167 -8.47 1.68 -1.97
C ALA A 167 -8.06 0.67 -3.06
N TRP A 168 -7.18 -0.29 -2.74
CA TRP A 168 -6.77 -1.30 -3.69
C TRP A 168 -7.94 -2.27 -3.98
N ASN A 169 -8.22 -2.46 -5.27
CA ASN A 169 -9.34 -3.26 -5.76
C ASN A 169 -8.90 -4.34 -6.77
N GLY A 170 -7.65 -4.75 -6.69
CA GLY A 170 -7.01 -5.65 -7.65
C GLY A 170 -6.03 -4.92 -8.57
N GLY A 171 -5.34 -5.67 -9.40
CA GLY A 171 -4.32 -5.13 -10.30
C GLY A 171 -3.05 -4.65 -9.61
N GLY A 172 -2.26 -3.84 -10.30
CA GLY A 172 -0.99 -3.34 -9.79
C GLY A 172 -1.14 -2.29 -8.68
N MET A 173 -0.04 -2.02 -7.97
CA MET A 173 0.00 -0.94 -7.00
C MET A 173 1.37 -0.24 -6.99
N VAL A 174 1.34 1.07 -6.86
CA VAL A 174 2.51 1.90 -6.54
C VAL A 174 2.37 2.42 -5.11
N GLY A 175 3.30 2.05 -4.23
CA GLY A 175 3.18 2.41 -2.83
C GLY A 175 4.50 2.48 -2.07
N LYS A 176 4.42 2.95 -0.83
CA LYS A 176 5.53 2.94 0.12
C LYS A 176 5.95 1.51 0.47
N PRO A 177 7.16 1.27 0.97
CA PRO A 177 7.61 -0.08 1.34
C PRO A 177 6.67 -0.81 2.30
N CYS A 178 6.10 -0.11 3.29
CA CYS A 178 5.14 -0.70 4.21
C CYS A 178 3.79 -1.06 3.54
N GLU A 179 3.37 -0.30 2.53
CA GLU A 179 2.16 -0.57 1.75
C GLU A 179 2.35 -1.81 0.87
N VAL A 180 3.46 -1.86 0.15
CA VAL A 180 3.81 -3.00 -0.72
C VAL A 180 4.02 -4.28 0.10
N ALA A 181 4.80 -4.21 1.19
CA ALA A 181 5.04 -5.35 2.06
C ALA A 181 3.74 -5.87 2.70
N GLY A 182 2.90 -4.95 3.18
CA GLY A 182 1.62 -5.31 3.79
C GLY A 182 0.64 -5.93 2.80
N LEU A 183 0.52 -5.37 1.59
CA LEU A 183 -0.35 -5.93 0.55
C LEU A 183 0.13 -7.32 0.13
N ARG A 184 1.43 -7.52 -0.08
CA ARG A 184 1.98 -8.85 -0.37
C ARG A 184 1.66 -9.86 0.72
N GLN A 185 1.90 -9.51 1.98
CA GLN A 185 1.58 -10.40 3.11
C GLN A 185 0.07 -10.70 3.23
N PHE A 186 -0.78 -9.73 2.86
CA PHE A 186 -2.23 -9.93 2.81
C PHE A 186 -2.61 -10.93 1.73
N LEU A 187 -2.05 -10.81 0.53
CA LEU A 187 -2.28 -11.73 -0.58
C LEU A 187 -1.78 -13.14 -0.25
N ASP A 188 -0.60 -13.26 0.33
CA ASP A 188 -0.07 -14.54 0.83
C ASP A 188 -1.02 -15.20 1.85
N ALA A 189 -1.61 -14.40 2.75
CA ALA A 189 -2.51 -14.90 3.78
C ALA A 189 -3.91 -15.26 3.27
N THR A 190 -4.31 -14.73 2.13
CA THR A 190 -5.65 -14.91 1.53
C THR A 190 -5.62 -15.72 0.24
N SER A 191 -4.46 -16.27 -0.16
CA SER A 191 -4.26 -16.97 -1.42
C SER A 191 -4.68 -16.13 -2.64
N GLY A 192 -4.41 -14.82 -2.57
CA GLY A 192 -4.66 -13.88 -3.66
C GLY A 192 -3.66 -14.05 -4.81
N GLU A 193 -3.99 -13.49 -5.96
CA GLU A 193 -3.07 -13.37 -7.08
C GLU A 193 -1.89 -12.46 -6.73
N ASP A 194 -0.73 -12.67 -7.35
CA ASP A 194 0.48 -11.87 -7.13
C ASP A 194 0.54 -10.71 -8.16
N PRO A 195 0.07 -9.52 -7.83
CA PRO A 195 0.06 -8.38 -8.74
C PRO A 195 1.46 -7.77 -8.87
N ILE A 196 1.64 -6.92 -9.89
CA ILE A 196 2.84 -6.12 -10.02
C ILE A 196 2.84 -5.01 -8.97
N LEU A 197 3.79 -5.06 -8.06
CA LEU A 197 3.95 -4.08 -6.98
C LEU A 197 5.20 -3.24 -7.20
N LEU A 198 5.03 -1.94 -7.33
CA LEU A 198 6.09 -0.96 -7.46
C LEU A 198 6.27 -0.23 -6.13
N SER A 199 7.50 -0.17 -5.64
CA SER A 199 7.82 0.54 -4.41
C SER A 199 8.88 1.59 -4.64
N PHE A 200 8.88 2.62 -3.81
CA PHE A 200 9.89 3.67 -3.78
C PHE A 200 10.37 3.85 -2.34
N PHE A 201 11.56 4.38 -2.18
CA PHE A 201 12.05 4.78 -0.84
C PHE A 201 11.33 6.05 -0.38
N CYS A 202 10.94 6.08 0.88
CA CYS A 202 10.31 7.22 1.54
C CYS A 202 11.15 7.74 2.72
#